data_2314b3ec08ae11f18eb1c045d61f94d8
#
_entry.id   2314b3ec08ae11f18eb1c045d61f94d8
#
_cell.length_a   1.000
_cell.length_b   1.000
_cell.length_c   1.000
_cell.angle_alpha   90.00
_cell.angle_beta   90.00
_cell.angle_gamma   90.00
#
_symmetry.space_group_name_H-M   'P 1'
#
loop_
_entity.id
_entity.type
_entity.pdbx_description
1 polymer ?
#
loop_
_entity_poly.entity_id
_entity_poly.type
_entity_poly.pdbx_seq_one_letter_code
_entity_poly.pdbx_strand_id
1 'polypeptide(L)'
;INLDERLVPISAGIVDYSNQPYTLKPSLFDKIIYHGAKFPEKNVVKSLKTKYADNEYGEEKLVNTADEELFKELSSLTDDYIRRINKVMAQYQKIGFEEMFGLDYQLEYYLGAVKLIELCRSAGMGMCRPKILPAGERRADMKGLYDLVYFSESRLWNLRHKDEQKSVVPNDIELGEETGFYLLTGANNGGKTTFIRGLGICYALAQLGMYVPAESCELSPADFIFTHFPKEEQTGINTSRFTTEIKEFKTISDAITDRSLLLMNESIQSTTPQECVEIAEELVRIFCIIGVRGVFATHLTDLAEKCGELNADKRLRSKTASIVVCADEKTGERLYKIKRGLPQKTSCAYSVFKQFGIDIDAVAERAAKHEKD
;
A
#
# COMPACT_ATOMS: atom_id res chain seq x y z
N ILE A 1 30.84 -33.80 31.27
CA ILE A 1 30.94 -32.47 31.90
C ILE A 1 29.60 -31.80 31.71
N ASN A 2 29.00 -31.31 32.78
CA ASN A 2 27.83 -30.45 32.75
C ASN A 2 28.31 -29.00 32.89
N LEU A 3 27.74 -28.11 32.07
CA LEU A 3 28.09 -26.70 32.06
C LEU A 3 26.90 -25.87 32.57
N ASP A 4 27.15 -24.71 33.15
CA ASP A 4 26.12 -23.71 33.45
C ASP A 4 25.77 -22.87 32.22
N GLU A 5 24.82 -21.92 32.36
CA GLU A 5 24.41 -21.00 31.30
C GLU A 5 25.55 -20.11 30.75
N ARG A 6 26.66 -20.00 31.50
CA ARG A 6 27.86 -19.26 31.10
C ARG A 6 28.94 -20.19 30.53
N LEU A 7 28.62 -21.45 30.28
CA LEU A 7 29.52 -22.49 29.80
C LEU A 7 30.65 -22.82 30.76
N VAL A 8 30.48 -22.60 32.07
CA VAL A 8 31.42 -22.99 33.09
C VAL A 8 31.13 -24.40 33.60
N PRO A 9 32.12 -25.29 33.71
CA PRO A 9 31.90 -26.64 34.22
C PRO A 9 31.38 -26.63 35.67
N ILE A 10 30.19 -27.20 35.89
CA ILE A 10 29.56 -27.34 37.21
C ILE A 10 29.67 -28.74 37.78
N SER A 11 29.77 -29.73 36.91
CA SER A 11 30.03 -31.11 37.32
C SER A 11 30.63 -31.91 36.17
N ALA A 12 31.38 -32.91 36.49
CA ALA A 12 31.90 -33.87 35.52
C ALA A 12 31.83 -35.28 36.08
N GLY A 13 31.73 -36.24 35.18
CA GLY A 13 31.72 -37.65 35.54
C GLY A 13 32.42 -38.50 34.47
N ILE A 14 33.07 -39.56 34.91
CA ILE A 14 33.68 -40.53 34.01
C ILE A 14 32.59 -41.50 33.56
N VAL A 15 32.25 -41.51 32.26
CA VAL A 15 31.20 -42.35 31.70
C VAL A 15 31.73 -43.66 31.12
N ASP A 16 33.02 -43.70 30.75
CA ASP A 16 33.69 -44.92 30.26
C ASP A 16 35.21 -44.82 30.43
N TYR A 17 35.91 -45.98 30.42
CA TYR A 17 37.34 -46.02 30.38
C TYR A 17 37.83 -47.09 29.38
N SER A 18 38.99 -46.87 28.79
CA SER A 18 39.58 -47.77 27.82
C SER A 18 41.01 -48.12 28.23
N ASN A 19 41.40 -49.39 28.09
CA ASN A 19 42.78 -49.83 28.29
C ASN A 19 43.72 -49.48 27.14
N GLN A 20 43.24 -48.84 26.11
CA GLN A 20 44.03 -48.42 24.97
C GLN A 20 44.45 -46.97 25.12
N PRO A 21 45.72 -46.59 24.80
CA PRO A 21 46.13 -45.19 24.82
C PRO A 21 45.26 -44.38 23.91
N TYR A 22 44.77 -43.25 24.42
CA TYR A 22 43.97 -42.30 23.67
C TYR A 22 44.85 -41.62 22.61
N THR A 23 44.58 -41.89 21.35
CA THR A 23 45.21 -41.19 20.22
C THR A 23 44.29 -40.09 19.72
N LEU A 24 44.69 -38.84 19.88
CA LEU A 24 44.03 -37.68 19.27
C LEU A 24 44.01 -37.82 17.76
N LYS A 25 42.96 -38.40 17.22
CA LYS A 25 42.69 -38.28 15.78
C LYS A 25 41.85 -37.01 15.57
N PRO A 26 42.16 -36.19 14.53
CA PRO A 26 41.46 -34.92 14.26
C PRO A 26 39.96 -35.05 14.03
N SER A 27 39.41 -36.24 13.95
CA SER A 27 38.02 -36.52 13.58
C SER A 27 37.02 -36.57 14.75
N LEU A 28 37.44 -36.29 15.99
CA LEU A 28 36.51 -36.35 17.13
C LEU A 28 35.45 -35.23 17.10
N PHE A 29 35.80 -34.09 16.57
CA PHE A 29 34.88 -32.98 16.38
C PHE A 29 33.83 -33.27 15.31
N ASP A 30 34.21 -33.95 14.23
CA ASP A 30 33.28 -34.36 13.16
C ASP A 30 32.28 -35.42 13.64
N LYS A 31 32.66 -36.32 14.56
CA LYS A 31 31.75 -37.34 15.07
C LYS A 31 30.76 -36.82 16.12
N ILE A 32 31.10 -35.79 16.86
CA ILE A 32 30.22 -35.20 17.87
C ILE A 32 29.18 -34.28 17.20
N ILE A 33 29.57 -33.58 16.16
CA ILE A 33 28.69 -32.62 15.47
C ILE A 33 27.79 -33.31 14.40
N TYR A 34 28.33 -34.32 13.68
CA TYR A 34 27.66 -34.88 12.50
C TYR A 34 26.89 -36.20 12.70
N HIS A 35 27.05 -36.89 13.81
CA HIS A 35 26.33 -38.12 14.01
C HIS A 35 25.73 -38.15 15.42
N GLY A 36 24.50 -37.66 15.53
CA GLY A 36 23.64 -37.87 16.70
C GLY A 36 23.90 -39.13 17.50
N ALA A 37 25.10 -39.28 18.07
CA ALA A 37 25.48 -40.36 18.93
C ALA A 37 24.66 -40.20 20.21
N LYS A 38 23.60 -41.03 20.33
CA LYS A 38 23.05 -41.32 21.64
C LYS A 38 24.19 -41.90 22.48
N PHE A 39 24.72 -41.11 23.42
CA PHE A 39 25.57 -41.67 24.47
C PHE A 39 24.76 -42.76 25.14
N PRO A 40 25.28 -43.98 25.23
CA PRO A 40 24.65 -45.00 26.06
C PRO A 40 24.53 -44.45 27.48
N GLU A 41 23.38 -44.55 28.08
CA GLU A 41 23.16 -44.33 29.50
C GLU A 41 23.99 -45.34 30.30
N LYS A 42 25.27 -45.16 30.40
CA LYS A 42 26.13 -45.99 31.22
C LYS A 42 26.46 -45.27 32.51
N ASN A 43 26.44 -45.99 33.58
CA ASN A 43 26.63 -45.56 34.93
C ASN A 43 27.89 -44.64 35.06
N VAL A 44 27.70 -43.48 35.65
CA VAL A 44 28.78 -42.58 36.00
C VAL A 44 29.70 -43.30 36.98
N VAL A 45 30.96 -43.48 36.59
CA VAL A 45 31.96 -44.22 37.43
C VAL A 45 32.41 -43.38 38.60
N LYS A 46 32.55 -42.08 38.40
CA LYS A 46 32.90 -41.08 39.41
C LYS A 46 32.27 -39.72 39.12
N SER A 47 31.69 -39.11 40.14
CA SER A 47 31.19 -37.73 40.05
C SER A 47 32.18 -36.76 40.68
N LEU A 48 32.53 -35.74 39.95
CA LEU A 48 33.36 -34.63 40.41
C LEU A 48 32.48 -33.45 40.81
N LYS A 49 32.60 -32.94 42.01
CA LYS A 49 31.88 -31.76 42.50
C LYS A 49 32.77 -30.52 42.41
N THR A 50 32.21 -29.41 41.97
CA THR A 50 32.94 -28.15 41.86
C THR A 50 32.84 -27.30 43.12
N LYS A 51 33.83 -26.42 43.33
CA LYS A 51 33.85 -25.43 44.39
C LYS A 51 32.72 -24.40 44.33
N TYR A 52 32.03 -24.25 43.20
CA TYR A 52 31.11 -23.15 42.97
C TYR A 52 29.67 -23.46 43.40
N ALA A 53 29.37 -24.67 43.79
CA ALA A 53 28.00 -25.04 44.16
C ALA A 53 27.59 -24.63 45.59
N ASP A 54 28.52 -24.26 46.47
CA ASP A 54 28.22 -24.12 47.91
C ASP A 54 28.71 -22.84 48.56
N ASN A 55 28.70 -21.70 47.91
CA ASN A 55 29.20 -20.46 48.52
C ASN A 55 28.14 -19.65 49.29
N GLU A 56 26.95 -20.16 49.55
CA GLU A 56 26.02 -19.37 50.36
C GLU A 56 25.72 -19.92 51.75
N TYR A 57 25.93 -21.17 52.08
CA TYR A 57 25.79 -21.66 53.48
C TYR A 57 26.16 -23.15 53.58
N GLY A 58 27.41 -23.43 54.00
CA GLY A 58 27.75 -24.78 54.40
C GLY A 58 29.17 -25.23 54.02
N GLU A 59 30.04 -25.30 55.00
CA GLU A 59 31.40 -25.79 54.87
C GLU A 59 31.43 -27.26 54.46
N GLU A 60 31.56 -27.54 53.18
CA GLU A 60 32.19 -28.79 52.74
C GLU A 60 33.48 -28.48 52.00
N LYS A 61 34.55 -28.57 52.72
CA LYS A 61 35.93 -28.54 52.21
C LYS A 61 36.11 -29.62 51.16
N LEU A 62 36.58 -29.22 50.00
CA LEU A 62 37.03 -30.15 48.96
C LEU A 62 38.14 -31.07 49.51
N VAL A 63 37.86 -32.33 49.49
CA VAL A 63 38.71 -33.32 50.14
C VAL A 63 39.72 -33.97 49.17
N ASN A 64 39.77 -33.55 47.90
CA ASN A 64 40.65 -34.25 46.96
C ASN A 64 41.30 -33.32 45.93
N THR A 65 42.62 -33.06 46.12
CA THR A 65 43.45 -32.26 45.20
C THR A 65 43.49 -32.78 43.77
N ALA A 66 43.33 -34.09 43.56
CA ALA A 66 43.27 -34.67 42.22
C ALA A 66 42.00 -34.26 41.43
N ASP A 67 40.92 -34.01 42.16
CA ASP A 67 39.67 -33.54 41.54
C ASP A 67 39.79 -32.06 41.15
N GLU A 68 40.51 -31.24 41.88
CA GLU A 68 40.78 -29.85 41.55
C GLU A 68 41.68 -29.72 40.31
N GLU A 69 42.73 -30.50 40.19
CA GLU A 69 43.63 -30.51 39.04
C GLU A 69 42.91 -30.98 37.78
N LEU A 70 42.17 -32.08 37.87
CA LEU A 70 41.37 -32.60 36.73
C LEU A 70 40.34 -31.58 36.30
N PHE A 71 39.68 -30.93 37.26
CA PHE A 71 38.69 -29.92 36.96
C PHE A 71 39.28 -28.68 36.31
N LYS A 72 40.46 -28.28 36.74
CA LYS A 72 41.24 -27.17 36.20
C LYS A 72 41.69 -27.44 34.75
N GLU A 73 42.13 -28.67 34.47
CA GLU A 73 42.49 -29.08 33.12
C GLU A 73 41.25 -29.13 32.20
N LEU A 74 40.11 -29.69 32.68
CA LEU A 74 38.87 -29.71 31.94
C LEU A 74 38.33 -28.31 31.65
N SER A 75 38.43 -27.39 32.61
CA SER A 75 38.10 -25.97 32.42
C SER A 75 38.98 -25.33 31.36
N SER A 76 40.31 -25.59 31.41
CA SER A 76 41.23 -25.02 30.42
C SER A 76 40.93 -25.52 28.98
N LEU A 77 40.54 -26.77 28.82
CA LEU A 77 40.12 -27.31 27.54
C LEU A 77 38.82 -26.66 27.05
N THR A 78 37.88 -26.48 27.95
CA THR A 78 36.59 -25.80 27.61
C THR A 78 36.85 -24.34 27.20
N ASP A 79 37.69 -23.63 27.93
CA ASP A 79 38.08 -22.24 27.60
C ASP A 79 38.79 -22.12 26.26
N ASP A 80 39.56 -23.13 25.86
CA ASP A 80 40.25 -23.15 24.57
C ASP A 80 39.24 -23.36 23.43
N TYR A 81 38.23 -24.23 23.63
CA TYR A 81 37.14 -24.41 22.68
C TYR A 81 36.25 -23.16 22.56
N ILE A 82 35.91 -22.55 23.69
CA ILE A 82 35.13 -21.29 23.70
C ILE A 82 35.90 -20.19 22.98
N ARG A 83 37.20 -20.05 23.19
CA ARG A 83 38.04 -19.08 22.48
C ARG A 83 38.04 -19.32 20.97
N ARG A 84 38.09 -20.58 20.52
CA ARG A 84 38.04 -20.93 19.10
C ARG A 84 36.66 -20.64 18.50
N ILE A 85 35.60 -20.98 19.20
CA ILE A 85 34.22 -20.67 18.79
C ILE A 85 34.02 -19.16 18.69
N ASN A 86 34.44 -18.41 19.75
CA ASN A 86 34.33 -16.96 19.74
C ASN A 86 35.13 -16.30 18.61
N LYS A 87 36.30 -16.86 18.26
CA LYS A 87 37.09 -16.38 17.13
C LYS A 87 36.39 -16.59 15.80
N VAL A 88 35.71 -17.72 15.62
CA VAL A 88 34.89 -18.01 14.45
C VAL A 88 33.66 -17.11 14.45
N MET A 89 32.94 -17.02 15.56
CA MET A 89 31.76 -16.16 15.69
C MET A 89 32.10 -14.68 15.47
N ALA A 90 33.24 -14.20 15.94
CA ALA A 90 33.70 -12.84 15.67
C ALA A 90 33.99 -12.56 14.18
N GLN A 91 34.32 -13.59 13.39
CA GLN A 91 34.44 -13.46 11.95
C GLN A 91 33.06 -13.32 11.31
N TYR A 92 32.04 -14.03 11.83
CA TYR A 92 30.65 -13.93 11.37
C TYR A 92 29.95 -12.66 11.83
N GLN A 93 30.31 -12.13 13.04
CA GLN A 93 29.80 -10.81 13.49
C GLN A 93 30.24 -9.64 12.60
N LYS A 94 31.35 -9.80 11.88
CA LYS A 94 31.79 -8.79 10.88
C LYS A 94 31.03 -8.85 9.55
N ILE A 95 30.31 -9.93 9.30
CA ILE A 95 29.38 -10.02 8.19
C ILE A 95 28.10 -9.37 8.71
N GLY A 96 27.88 -8.09 8.37
CA GLY A 96 26.78 -7.25 8.87
C GLY A 96 25.42 -7.91 8.88
N PHE A 97 25.12 -8.70 9.90
CA PHE A 97 23.78 -9.28 10.10
C PHE A 97 22.71 -8.18 10.17
N GLU A 98 23.07 -6.98 10.67
CA GLU A 98 22.18 -5.82 10.67
C GLU A 98 21.77 -5.41 9.25
N GLU A 99 22.66 -5.49 8.28
CA GLU A 99 22.34 -5.25 6.87
C GLU A 99 21.43 -6.33 6.30
N MET A 100 21.56 -7.58 6.74
CA MET A 100 20.66 -8.68 6.33
C MET A 100 19.24 -8.52 6.87
N PHE A 101 19.06 -8.00 8.09
CA PHE A 101 17.72 -7.70 8.64
C PHE A 101 17.02 -6.57 7.85
N GLY A 102 17.81 -5.62 7.30
CA GLY A 102 17.27 -4.60 6.40
C GLY A 102 16.82 -5.15 5.03
N LEU A 103 17.45 -6.23 4.56
CA LEU A 103 17.08 -6.90 3.31
C LEU A 103 15.70 -7.60 3.39
N ASP A 104 15.30 -8.06 4.57
CA ASP A 104 14.03 -8.76 4.75
C ASP A 104 12.85 -7.87 4.36
N TYR A 105 12.80 -6.62 4.87
CA TYR A 105 11.78 -5.63 4.47
C TYR A 105 11.80 -5.32 2.97
N GLN A 106 12.99 -5.23 2.37
CA GLN A 106 13.10 -4.95 0.94
C GLN A 106 12.60 -6.13 0.12
N LEU A 107 12.94 -7.36 0.51
CA LEU A 107 12.47 -8.58 -0.15
C LEU A 107 10.96 -8.74 -0.01
N GLU A 108 10.38 -8.49 1.16
CA GLU A 108 8.93 -8.51 1.38
C GLU A 108 8.20 -7.50 0.49
N TYR A 109 8.76 -6.29 0.35
CA TYR A 109 8.21 -5.27 -0.55
C TYR A 109 8.16 -5.76 -2.00
N TYR A 110 9.27 -6.30 -2.53
CA TYR A 110 9.30 -6.82 -3.90
C TYR A 110 8.44 -8.06 -4.09
N LEU A 111 8.42 -8.96 -3.12
CA LEU A 111 7.55 -10.15 -3.15
C LEU A 111 6.07 -9.75 -3.12
N GLY A 112 5.72 -8.73 -2.32
CA GLY A 112 4.38 -8.14 -2.29
C GLY A 112 3.99 -7.56 -3.66
N ALA A 113 4.91 -6.81 -4.29
CA ALA A 113 4.71 -6.27 -5.63
C ALA A 113 4.50 -7.37 -6.69
N VAL A 114 5.31 -8.41 -6.67
CA VAL A 114 5.16 -9.56 -7.59
C VAL A 114 3.82 -10.25 -7.39
N LYS A 115 3.43 -10.53 -6.16
CA LYS A 115 2.13 -11.14 -5.83
C LYS A 115 0.96 -10.29 -6.32
N LEU A 116 1.06 -8.95 -6.19
CA LEU A 116 0.04 -8.03 -6.70
C LEU A 116 -0.09 -8.12 -8.23
N ILE A 117 1.05 -8.13 -8.94
CA ILE A 117 1.08 -8.28 -10.40
C ILE A 117 0.44 -9.60 -10.83
N GLU A 118 0.82 -10.69 -10.20
CA GLU A 118 0.27 -12.04 -10.49
C GLU A 118 -1.24 -12.09 -10.22
N LEU A 119 -1.68 -11.49 -9.11
CA LEU A 119 -3.09 -11.41 -8.74
C LEU A 119 -3.92 -10.68 -9.81
N CYS A 120 -3.46 -9.51 -10.26
CA CYS A 120 -4.15 -8.74 -11.30
C CYS A 120 -4.16 -9.48 -12.63
N ARG A 121 -3.01 -10.01 -13.06
CA ARG A 121 -2.88 -10.74 -14.33
C ARG A 121 -3.71 -12.02 -14.35
N SER A 122 -3.77 -12.76 -13.25
CA SER A 122 -4.62 -13.97 -13.13
C SER A 122 -6.10 -13.67 -13.25
N ALA A 123 -6.51 -12.44 -12.95
CA ALA A 123 -7.87 -11.93 -13.12
C ALA A 123 -8.10 -11.27 -14.50
N GLY A 124 -7.15 -11.35 -15.43
CA GLY A 124 -7.25 -10.74 -16.76
C GLY A 124 -7.03 -9.22 -16.77
N MET A 125 -6.53 -8.63 -15.67
CA MET A 125 -6.29 -7.19 -15.57
C MET A 125 -4.84 -6.84 -15.91
N GLY A 126 -4.67 -5.78 -16.73
CA GLY A 126 -3.34 -5.32 -17.16
C GLY A 126 -2.51 -4.77 -16.00
N MET A 127 -1.26 -5.20 -15.92
CA MET A 127 -0.24 -4.58 -15.06
C MET A 127 1.01 -4.40 -15.91
N CYS A 128 1.41 -3.16 -16.14
CA CYS A 128 2.58 -2.84 -16.99
C CYS A 128 3.68 -2.13 -16.21
N ARG A 129 4.89 -2.22 -16.73
CA ARG A 129 6.01 -1.39 -16.27
C ARG A 129 5.85 0.00 -16.89
N PRO A 130 5.73 1.07 -16.08
CA PRO A 130 5.56 2.40 -16.63
C PRO A 130 6.87 2.87 -17.31
N LYS A 131 6.74 3.59 -18.41
CA LYS A 131 7.82 4.35 -19.02
C LYS A 131 7.82 5.75 -18.40
N ILE A 132 8.89 6.05 -17.69
CA ILE A 132 9.06 7.35 -17.05
C ILE A 132 9.67 8.32 -18.07
N LEU A 133 8.94 9.38 -18.34
CA LEU A 133 9.34 10.47 -19.22
C LEU A 133 10.08 11.56 -18.43
N PRO A 134 10.84 12.44 -19.08
CA PRO A 134 11.40 13.61 -18.44
C PRO A 134 10.32 14.45 -17.76
N ALA A 135 10.59 14.97 -16.55
CA ALA A 135 9.62 15.75 -15.79
C ALA A 135 9.14 17.02 -16.54
N GLY A 136 10.02 17.61 -17.37
CA GLY A 136 9.72 18.78 -18.18
C GLY A 136 8.74 18.56 -19.33
N GLU A 137 8.52 17.32 -19.77
CA GLU A 137 7.51 17.00 -20.80
C GLU A 137 6.08 17.15 -20.30
N ARG A 138 5.87 17.04 -18.98
CA ARG A 138 4.56 17.26 -18.35
C ARG A 138 3.44 16.46 -19.03
N ARG A 139 3.72 15.23 -19.42
CA ARG A 139 2.83 14.38 -20.21
C ARG A 139 2.52 13.08 -19.45
N ALA A 140 1.33 12.55 -19.68
CA ALA A 140 0.97 11.17 -19.33
C ALA A 140 0.05 10.59 -20.40
N ASP A 141 0.29 9.34 -20.77
CA ASP A 141 -0.57 8.54 -21.65
C ASP A 141 -0.75 7.16 -21.00
N MET A 142 -1.98 6.85 -20.63
CA MET A 142 -2.35 5.62 -19.94
C MET A 142 -3.50 4.95 -20.69
N LYS A 143 -3.31 3.69 -21.07
CA LYS A 143 -4.33 2.86 -21.69
C LYS A 143 -4.74 1.75 -20.72
N GLY A 144 -6.04 1.50 -20.66
CA GLY A 144 -6.57 0.46 -19.80
C GLY A 144 -6.34 0.70 -18.31
N LEU A 145 -6.26 1.96 -17.88
CA LEU A 145 -6.13 2.37 -16.47
C LEU A 145 -7.33 1.91 -15.66
N TYR A 146 -7.08 1.34 -14.48
CA TYR A 146 -8.13 0.98 -13.53
C TYR A 146 -7.71 1.23 -12.07
N ASP A 147 -8.69 1.19 -11.17
CA ASP A 147 -8.47 1.39 -9.74
C ASP A 147 -8.20 0.07 -9.02
N LEU A 148 -7.02 -0.08 -8.44
CA LEU A 148 -6.61 -1.27 -7.69
C LEU A 148 -7.44 -1.51 -6.43
N VAL A 149 -7.92 -0.45 -5.77
CA VAL A 149 -8.76 -0.58 -4.58
C VAL A 149 -10.11 -1.18 -4.97
N TYR A 150 -10.75 -0.60 -6.00
CA TYR A 150 -12.02 -1.14 -6.50
C TYR A 150 -11.86 -2.56 -7.06
N PHE A 151 -10.75 -2.85 -7.74
CA PHE A 151 -10.43 -4.21 -8.17
C PHE A 151 -10.39 -5.20 -7.00
N SER A 152 -9.71 -4.84 -5.93
CA SER A 152 -9.62 -5.67 -4.73
C SER A 152 -10.99 -5.87 -4.07
N GLU A 153 -11.76 -4.79 -3.91
CA GLU A 153 -13.10 -4.81 -3.34
C GLU A 153 -14.08 -5.63 -4.19
N SER A 154 -14.07 -5.44 -5.52
CA SER A 154 -14.93 -6.19 -6.43
C SER A 154 -14.62 -7.68 -6.41
N ARG A 155 -13.34 -8.05 -6.34
CA ARG A 155 -12.92 -9.43 -6.23
C ARG A 155 -13.41 -10.09 -4.93
N LEU A 156 -13.28 -9.40 -3.80
CA LEU A 156 -13.78 -9.87 -2.50
C LEU A 156 -15.31 -9.99 -2.51
N TRP A 157 -15.99 -9.03 -3.15
CA TRP A 157 -17.44 -9.08 -3.33
C TRP A 157 -17.86 -10.30 -4.15
N ASN A 158 -17.22 -10.52 -5.29
CA ASN A 158 -17.53 -11.60 -6.22
C ASN A 158 -17.32 -13.00 -5.60
N LEU A 159 -16.39 -13.14 -4.66
CA LEU A 159 -16.20 -14.38 -3.89
C LEU A 159 -17.39 -14.69 -2.97
N ARG A 160 -18.07 -13.65 -2.47
CA ARG A 160 -19.18 -13.78 -1.52
C ARG A 160 -20.56 -13.80 -2.20
N HIS A 161 -20.70 -13.15 -3.37
CA HIS A 161 -21.95 -12.95 -4.07
C HIS A 161 -21.84 -13.49 -5.50
N LYS A 162 -22.22 -14.76 -5.67
CA LYS A 162 -22.10 -15.44 -6.98
C LYS A 162 -23.10 -14.94 -8.02
N ASP A 163 -24.26 -14.48 -7.57
CA ASP A 163 -25.37 -14.05 -8.43
C ASP A 163 -25.26 -12.59 -8.88
N GLU A 164 -24.40 -11.78 -8.19
CA GLU A 164 -24.21 -10.36 -8.49
C GLU A 164 -22.72 -10.05 -8.63
N GLN A 165 -22.21 -10.17 -9.85
CA GLN A 165 -20.79 -9.97 -10.13
C GLN A 165 -20.48 -8.51 -10.44
N LYS A 166 -19.47 -7.95 -9.75
CA LYS A 166 -18.91 -6.63 -10.03
C LYS A 166 -17.75 -6.75 -11.00
N SER A 167 -17.77 -5.96 -12.05
CA SER A 167 -16.70 -5.90 -13.05
C SER A 167 -15.90 -4.61 -12.91
N VAL A 168 -14.60 -4.68 -13.19
CA VAL A 168 -13.73 -3.52 -13.30
C VAL A 168 -13.68 -3.09 -14.76
N VAL A 169 -13.95 -1.82 -15.01
CA VAL A 169 -13.95 -1.26 -16.37
C VAL A 169 -12.71 -0.38 -16.53
N PRO A 170 -11.71 -0.80 -17.31
CA PRO A 170 -10.52 0.01 -17.59
C PRO A 170 -10.85 1.22 -18.48
N ASN A 171 -10.11 2.32 -18.31
CA ASN A 171 -10.28 3.55 -19.04
C ASN A 171 -8.95 4.10 -19.55
N ASP A 172 -8.98 4.96 -20.55
CA ASP A 172 -7.82 5.63 -21.10
C ASP A 172 -7.79 7.09 -20.66
N ILE A 173 -6.58 7.64 -20.49
CA ILE A 173 -6.40 9.08 -20.28
C ILE A 173 -5.06 9.53 -20.87
N GLU A 174 -5.10 10.70 -21.49
CA GLU A 174 -3.91 11.41 -21.97
C GLU A 174 -3.90 12.82 -21.39
N LEU A 175 -2.82 13.17 -20.68
CA LEU A 175 -2.55 14.50 -20.16
C LEU A 175 -1.32 15.06 -20.86
N GLY A 176 -1.37 16.32 -21.33
CA GLY A 176 -0.25 16.94 -22.03
C GLY A 176 -0.55 18.35 -22.51
N GLU A 177 0.15 18.79 -23.55
CA GLU A 177 0.05 20.17 -24.07
C GLU A 177 -1.35 20.52 -24.59
N GLU A 178 -1.99 19.56 -25.29
CA GLU A 178 -3.34 19.80 -25.83
C GLU A 178 -4.42 19.82 -24.75
N THR A 179 -4.25 19.05 -23.70
CA THR A 179 -5.16 19.01 -22.55
C THR A 179 -4.42 18.60 -21.29
N GLY A 180 -4.17 19.56 -20.43
CA GLY A 180 -3.52 19.29 -19.15
C GLY A 180 -4.52 19.05 -18.01
N PHE A 181 -5.76 19.59 -18.14
CA PHE A 181 -6.74 19.56 -17.07
C PHE A 181 -8.13 19.12 -17.58
N TYR A 182 -8.68 18.06 -17.01
CA TYR A 182 -9.98 17.53 -17.39
C TYR A 182 -11.08 17.87 -16.39
N LEU A 183 -12.24 18.24 -16.91
CA LEU A 183 -13.49 18.33 -16.17
C LEU A 183 -14.28 17.03 -16.42
N LEU A 184 -14.36 16.17 -15.41
CA LEU A 184 -15.03 14.88 -15.49
C LEU A 184 -16.45 15.00 -14.93
N THR A 185 -17.46 14.84 -15.79
CA THR A 185 -18.86 14.89 -15.41
C THR A 185 -19.55 13.53 -15.63
N GLY A 186 -20.74 13.39 -15.08
CA GLY A 186 -21.57 12.20 -15.22
C GLY A 186 -22.37 11.89 -13.97
N ALA A 187 -23.25 10.90 -14.08
CA ALA A 187 -24.15 10.50 -13.01
C ALA A 187 -23.42 10.07 -11.74
N ASN A 188 -24.12 10.18 -10.60
CA ASN A 188 -23.65 9.62 -9.33
C ASN A 188 -23.45 8.12 -9.45
N ASN A 189 -22.45 7.59 -8.75
CA ASN A 189 -22.02 6.19 -8.85
C ASN A 189 -21.62 5.75 -10.27
N GLY A 190 -21.30 6.71 -11.17
CA GLY A 190 -20.84 6.43 -12.53
C GLY A 190 -19.35 6.04 -12.62
N GLY A 191 -18.62 5.99 -11.51
CA GLY A 191 -17.22 5.62 -11.49
C GLY A 191 -16.22 6.80 -11.51
N LYS A 192 -16.70 8.06 -11.40
CA LYS A 192 -15.83 9.26 -11.40
C LYS A 192 -14.72 9.19 -10.35
N THR A 193 -15.11 8.94 -9.10
CA THR A 193 -14.18 8.82 -7.96
C THR A 193 -13.21 7.66 -8.13
N THR A 194 -13.70 6.52 -8.62
CA THR A 194 -12.89 5.32 -8.92
C THR A 194 -11.83 5.65 -9.98
N PHE A 195 -12.20 6.34 -11.05
CA PHE A 195 -11.25 6.73 -12.09
C PHE A 195 -10.14 7.67 -11.58
N ILE A 196 -10.51 8.72 -10.85
CA ILE A 196 -9.54 9.67 -10.28
C ILE A 196 -8.60 8.97 -9.29
N ARG A 197 -9.14 8.09 -8.43
CA ARG A 197 -8.35 7.31 -7.48
C ARG A 197 -7.37 6.38 -8.21
N GLY A 198 -7.84 5.71 -9.27
CA GLY A 198 -6.99 4.88 -10.13
C GLY A 198 -5.82 5.67 -10.74
N LEU A 199 -6.10 6.89 -11.22
CA LEU A 199 -5.07 7.78 -11.77
C LEU A 199 -4.03 8.17 -10.70
N GLY A 200 -4.46 8.55 -9.51
CA GLY A 200 -3.57 8.89 -8.40
C GLY A 200 -2.70 7.71 -7.96
N ILE A 201 -3.30 6.52 -7.83
CA ILE A 201 -2.59 5.28 -7.47
C ILE A 201 -1.57 4.92 -8.55
N CYS A 202 -1.93 5.05 -9.83
CA CYS A 202 -1.01 4.80 -10.94
C CYS A 202 0.22 5.69 -10.88
N TYR A 203 0.06 7.00 -10.66
CA TYR A 203 1.18 7.92 -10.46
C TYR A 203 2.04 7.56 -9.26
N ALA A 204 1.42 7.28 -8.11
CA ALA A 204 2.13 6.90 -6.90
C ALA A 204 2.98 5.62 -7.10
N LEU A 205 2.40 4.58 -7.67
CA LEU A 205 3.10 3.33 -7.95
C LEU A 205 4.24 3.51 -8.96
N ALA A 206 4.01 4.29 -10.03
CA ALA A 206 5.04 4.60 -11.02
C ALA A 206 6.25 5.30 -10.39
N GLN A 207 6.02 6.26 -9.49
CA GLN A 207 7.08 7.00 -8.81
C GLN A 207 7.81 6.17 -7.74
N LEU A 208 7.16 5.11 -7.23
CA LEU A 208 7.79 4.10 -6.38
C LEU A 208 8.56 3.03 -7.18
N GLY A 209 8.60 3.13 -8.52
CA GLY A 209 9.28 2.17 -9.38
C GLY A 209 8.53 0.83 -9.53
N MET A 210 7.25 0.81 -9.20
CA MET A 210 6.40 -0.38 -9.28
C MET A 210 5.70 -0.49 -10.64
N TYR A 211 5.18 -1.69 -10.93
CA TYR A 211 4.20 -1.88 -12.00
C TYR A 211 2.91 -1.15 -11.65
N VAL A 212 2.22 -0.67 -12.68
CA VAL A 212 1.01 0.15 -12.55
C VAL A 212 -0.23 -0.56 -13.12
N PRO A 213 -1.43 -0.24 -12.60
CA PRO A 213 -2.69 -0.86 -13.03
C PRO A 213 -3.16 -0.29 -14.36
N ALA A 214 -2.48 -0.64 -15.43
CA ALA A 214 -2.78 -0.25 -16.80
C ALA A 214 -2.23 -1.27 -17.79
N GLU A 215 -2.75 -1.27 -19.03
CA GLU A 215 -2.20 -2.05 -20.14
C GLU A 215 -0.90 -1.43 -20.66
N SER A 216 -0.86 -0.10 -20.77
CA SER A 216 0.34 0.67 -21.05
C SER A 216 0.31 2.00 -20.30
N CYS A 217 1.51 2.49 -19.94
CA CYS A 217 1.65 3.73 -19.20
C CYS A 217 2.98 4.41 -19.55
N GLU A 218 2.89 5.63 -20.04
CA GLU A 218 3.99 6.57 -20.13
C GLU A 218 3.64 7.81 -19.31
N LEU A 219 4.49 8.28 -18.42
CA LEU A 219 4.22 9.48 -17.64
C LEU A 219 5.47 10.25 -17.24
N SER A 220 5.36 11.57 -17.20
CA SER A 220 6.31 12.44 -16.54
C SER A 220 5.98 12.47 -15.05
N PRO A 221 6.98 12.34 -14.14
CA PRO A 221 6.76 12.40 -12.70
C PRO A 221 6.06 13.69 -12.28
N ALA A 222 5.30 13.61 -11.21
CA ALA A 222 4.78 14.76 -10.50
C ALA A 222 5.66 15.04 -9.27
N ASP A 223 5.92 16.32 -8.99
CA ASP A 223 6.60 16.72 -7.75
C ASP A 223 5.70 16.50 -6.53
N PHE A 224 4.39 16.78 -6.68
CA PHE A 224 3.35 16.49 -5.69
C PHE A 224 2.09 15.96 -6.36
N ILE A 225 1.37 15.10 -5.64
CA ILE A 225 0.04 14.65 -5.98
C ILE A 225 -0.91 15.27 -4.96
N PHE A 226 -1.60 16.33 -5.36
CA PHE A 226 -2.60 16.99 -4.54
C PHE A 226 -3.95 16.33 -4.76
N THR A 227 -4.66 16.06 -3.66
CA THR A 227 -6.02 15.50 -3.71
C THR A 227 -6.97 16.36 -2.89
N HIS A 228 -8.14 16.63 -3.44
CA HIS A 228 -9.23 17.24 -2.71
C HIS A 228 -10.49 16.39 -2.89
N PHE A 229 -10.83 15.63 -1.85
CA PHE A 229 -12.00 14.75 -1.79
C PHE A 229 -12.91 15.20 -0.66
N PRO A 230 -14.25 15.08 -0.82
CA PRO A 230 -15.18 15.40 0.25
C PRO A 230 -14.82 14.62 1.53
N LYS A 231 -14.79 15.31 2.65
CA LYS A 231 -14.63 14.72 3.96
C LYS A 231 -15.99 14.53 4.61
N GLU A 232 -16.20 13.44 5.34
CA GLU A 232 -17.35 13.28 6.21
C GLU A 232 -17.37 14.37 7.27
N GLU A 233 -18.57 14.81 7.66
CA GLU A 233 -18.76 15.89 8.64
C GLU A 233 -18.14 15.50 9.98
N GLN A 234 -17.12 16.25 10.39
CA GLN A 234 -16.61 16.17 11.76
C GLN A 234 -17.50 17.05 12.67
N THR A 235 -18.27 16.40 13.52
CA THR A 235 -19.05 17.09 14.56
C THR A 235 -18.11 17.82 15.51
N GLY A 236 -18.24 19.15 15.60
CA GLY A 236 -17.53 19.95 16.61
C GLY A 236 -16.69 21.13 16.12
N ILE A 237 -16.63 21.43 14.84
CA ILE A 237 -15.88 22.58 14.33
C ILE A 237 -16.84 23.73 14.01
N ASN A 238 -16.65 24.89 14.68
CA ASN A 238 -17.45 26.11 14.50
C ASN A 238 -17.19 26.86 13.17
N THR A 239 -16.52 26.24 12.20
CA THR A 239 -16.19 26.85 10.91
C THR A 239 -17.11 26.28 9.83
N SER A 240 -17.71 27.12 9.00
CA SER A 240 -18.55 26.64 7.91
C SER A 240 -17.73 25.74 6.97
N ARG A 241 -18.34 24.68 6.45
CA ARG A 241 -17.72 23.72 5.50
C ARG A 241 -17.09 24.47 4.33
N PHE A 242 -17.79 25.45 3.78
CA PHE A 242 -17.28 26.29 2.70
C PHE A 242 -15.97 26.99 3.05
N THR A 243 -15.90 27.65 4.21
CA THR A 243 -14.68 28.33 4.66
C THR A 243 -13.50 27.36 4.80
N THR A 244 -13.75 26.13 5.24
CA THR A 244 -12.71 25.11 5.35
C THR A 244 -12.21 24.67 3.97
N GLU A 245 -13.11 24.44 3.01
CA GLU A 245 -12.75 24.11 1.62
C GLU A 245 -11.89 25.23 1.00
N ILE A 246 -12.28 26.49 1.16
CA ILE A 246 -11.49 27.62 0.61
C ILE A 246 -10.09 27.72 1.23
N LYS A 247 -9.94 27.44 2.53
CA LYS A 247 -8.62 27.39 3.17
C LYS A 247 -7.75 26.24 2.62
N GLU A 248 -8.35 25.07 2.37
CA GLU A 248 -7.66 23.95 1.75
C GLU A 248 -7.20 24.31 0.34
N PHE A 249 -8.05 24.94 -0.49
CA PHE A 249 -7.66 25.41 -1.83
C PHE A 249 -6.58 26.49 -1.78
N LYS A 250 -6.63 27.38 -0.81
CA LYS A 250 -5.55 28.35 -0.62
C LYS A 250 -4.22 27.66 -0.34
N THR A 251 -4.22 26.65 0.55
CA THR A 251 -3.01 25.87 0.85
C THR A 251 -2.49 25.13 -0.37
N ILE A 252 -3.39 24.50 -1.15
CA ILE A 252 -3.03 23.84 -2.40
C ILE A 252 -2.45 24.84 -3.40
N SER A 253 -3.11 25.98 -3.60
CA SER A 253 -2.68 26.99 -4.58
C SER A 253 -1.33 27.62 -4.26
N ASP A 254 -0.95 27.71 -2.98
CA ASP A 254 0.34 28.24 -2.54
C ASP A 254 1.50 27.24 -2.76
N ALA A 255 1.20 25.94 -2.79
CA ALA A 255 2.21 24.88 -2.87
C ALA A 255 2.30 24.21 -4.26
N ILE A 256 1.24 24.29 -5.06
CA ILE A 256 1.14 23.59 -6.34
C ILE A 256 2.02 24.22 -7.42
N THR A 257 2.63 23.38 -8.25
CA THR A 257 3.48 23.81 -9.38
C THR A 257 2.94 23.31 -10.71
N ASP A 258 3.56 23.70 -11.80
CA ASP A 258 3.24 23.21 -13.15
C ASP A 258 3.63 21.73 -13.37
N ARG A 259 4.38 21.14 -12.45
CA ARG A 259 4.73 19.70 -12.45
C ARG A 259 3.83 18.85 -11.58
N SER A 260 2.98 19.47 -10.76
CA SER A 260 2.09 18.77 -9.86
C SER A 260 0.94 18.08 -10.61
N LEU A 261 0.38 17.06 -9.96
CA LEU A 261 -0.90 16.44 -10.34
C LEU A 261 -1.97 16.86 -9.34
N LEU A 262 -3.10 17.36 -9.82
CA LEU A 262 -4.25 17.72 -8.98
C LEU A 262 -5.45 16.85 -9.29
N LEU A 263 -5.98 16.20 -8.26
CA LEU A 263 -7.13 15.31 -8.33
C LEU A 263 -8.24 15.84 -7.42
N MET A 264 -9.30 16.36 -8.02
CA MET A 264 -10.43 16.93 -7.30
C MET A 264 -11.69 16.10 -7.53
N ASN A 265 -12.40 15.82 -6.46
CA ASN A 265 -13.66 15.08 -6.53
C ASN A 265 -14.76 15.83 -5.79
N GLU A 266 -15.81 16.21 -6.51
CA GLU A 266 -17.01 16.84 -5.95
C GLU A 266 -16.74 18.02 -5.01
N SER A 267 -15.71 18.80 -5.32
CA SER A 267 -15.31 19.98 -4.57
C SER A 267 -16.29 21.14 -4.82
N ILE A 268 -16.43 22.01 -3.83
CA ILE A 268 -17.26 23.22 -3.88
C ILE A 268 -18.74 22.87 -4.08
N GLN A 269 -19.35 22.34 -3.01
CA GLN A 269 -20.77 21.98 -2.98
C GLN A 269 -21.52 22.68 -1.82
N SER A 270 -20.84 23.52 -1.07
CA SER A 270 -21.31 24.02 0.22
C SER A 270 -21.96 25.41 0.12
N THR A 271 -22.31 25.88 -1.08
CA THR A 271 -22.99 27.15 -1.33
C THR A 271 -24.04 26.99 -2.42
N THR A 272 -24.58 28.10 -2.95
CA THR A 272 -25.61 28.03 -4.02
C THR A 272 -25.02 27.43 -5.31
N PRO A 273 -25.83 26.72 -6.14
CA PRO A 273 -25.33 26.10 -7.36
C PRO A 273 -24.61 27.07 -8.29
N GLN A 274 -25.10 28.30 -8.40
CA GLN A 274 -24.52 29.32 -9.26
C GLN A 274 -23.14 29.77 -8.75
N GLU A 275 -23.04 30.06 -7.46
CA GLU A 275 -21.76 30.40 -6.81
C GLU A 275 -20.77 29.24 -6.88
N CYS A 276 -21.23 27.98 -6.78
CA CYS A 276 -20.39 26.81 -6.97
C CYS A 276 -19.73 26.81 -8.35
N VAL A 277 -20.49 27.11 -9.42
CA VAL A 277 -19.95 27.17 -10.78
C VAL A 277 -18.93 28.31 -10.92
N GLU A 278 -19.26 29.52 -10.43
CA GLU A 278 -18.37 30.69 -10.50
C GLU A 278 -17.04 30.45 -9.78
N ILE A 279 -17.08 29.93 -8.56
CA ILE A 279 -15.87 29.64 -7.77
C ILE A 279 -15.06 28.50 -8.40
N ALA A 280 -15.74 27.45 -8.88
CA ALA A 280 -15.08 26.34 -9.53
C ALA A 280 -14.39 26.76 -10.83
N GLU A 281 -15.02 27.65 -11.61
CA GLU A 281 -14.45 28.24 -12.82
C GLU A 281 -13.16 29.02 -12.49
N GLU A 282 -13.20 29.86 -11.46
CA GLU A 282 -12.04 30.66 -11.04
C GLU A 282 -10.89 29.76 -10.56
N LEU A 283 -11.18 28.71 -9.77
CA LEU A 283 -10.16 27.74 -9.34
C LEU A 283 -9.53 26.99 -10.52
N VAL A 284 -10.34 26.50 -11.45
CA VAL A 284 -9.83 25.84 -12.66
C VAL A 284 -8.97 26.78 -13.46
N ARG A 285 -9.37 28.06 -13.61
CA ARG A 285 -8.59 29.09 -14.28
C ARG A 285 -7.23 29.30 -13.59
N ILE A 286 -7.20 29.43 -12.26
CA ILE A 286 -5.97 29.56 -11.47
C ILE A 286 -5.04 28.37 -11.72
N PHE A 287 -5.51 27.13 -11.58
CA PHE A 287 -4.69 25.95 -11.78
C PHE A 287 -4.20 25.81 -13.23
N CYS A 288 -5.01 26.17 -14.20
CA CYS A 288 -4.59 26.18 -15.60
C CYS A 288 -3.58 27.28 -15.95
N ILE A 289 -3.65 28.46 -15.30
CA ILE A 289 -2.61 29.51 -15.41
C ILE A 289 -1.29 29.03 -14.84
N ILE A 290 -1.28 28.36 -13.68
CA ILE A 290 -0.09 27.73 -13.11
C ILE A 290 0.45 26.65 -14.07
N GLY A 291 -0.43 25.97 -14.81
CA GLY A 291 -0.10 24.93 -15.76
C GLY A 291 -0.19 23.52 -15.16
N VAL A 292 -1.03 23.35 -14.17
CA VAL A 292 -1.25 22.07 -13.46
C VAL A 292 -1.84 21.02 -14.39
N ARG A 293 -1.45 19.76 -14.19
CA ARG A 293 -2.11 18.60 -14.79
C ARG A 293 -3.11 18.02 -13.78
N GLY A 294 -4.28 17.60 -14.26
CA GLY A 294 -5.23 17.02 -13.32
C GLY A 294 -6.59 16.68 -13.87
N VAL A 295 -7.42 16.21 -12.95
CA VAL A 295 -8.84 15.87 -13.21
C VAL A 295 -9.70 16.42 -12.08
N PHE A 296 -10.73 17.14 -12.43
CA PHE A 296 -11.78 17.57 -11.52
C PHE A 296 -13.09 16.84 -11.86
N ALA A 297 -13.48 15.87 -11.04
CA ALA A 297 -14.80 15.25 -11.11
C ALA A 297 -15.81 16.15 -10.41
N THR A 298 -16.86 16.49 -11.12
CA THR A 298 -17.88 17.42 -10.63
C THR A 298 -19.27 17.10 -11.20
N HIS A 299 -20.30 17.56 -10.49
CA HIS A 299 -21.69 17.57 -10.99
C HIS A 299 -22.05 18.88 -11.69
N LEU A 300 -21.14 19.86 -11.68
CA LEU A 300 -21.34 21.18 -12.28
C LEU A 300 -21.23 21.04 -13.81
N THR A 301 -22.31 20.64 -14.45
CA THR A 301 -22.37 20.45 -15.92
C THR A 301 -22.06 21.74 -16.67
N ASP A 302 -22.55 22.86 -16.17
CA ASP A 302 -22.33 24.18 -16.77
C ASP A 302 -20.84 24.58 -16.79
N LEU A 303 -20.08 24.15 -15.81
CA LEU A 303 -18.62 24.34 -15.79
C LEU A 303 -17.94 23.59 -16.95
N ALA A 304 -18.38 22.36 -17.22
CA ALA A 304 -17.82 21.56 -18.32
C ALA A 304 -18.15 22.14 -19.70
N GLU A 305 -19.30 22.80 -19.86
CA GLU A 305 -19.68 23.53 -21.08
C GLU A 305 -18.78 24.75 -21.34
N LYS A 306 -18.22 25.34 -20.28
CA LYS A 306 -17.33 26.52 -20.35
C LYS A 306 -15.87 26.23 -20.73
N CYS A 307 -15.48 24.98 -20.99
CA CYS A 307 -14.12 24.64 -21.39
C CYS A 307 -13.60 25.49 -22.57
N GLY A 308 -14.47 25.79 -23.56
CA GLY A 308 -14.11 26.62 -24.69
C GLY A 308 -13.79 28.07 -24.30
N GLU A 309 -14.60 28.67 -23.42
CA GLU A 309 -14.40 30.03 -22.91
C GLU A 309 -13.13 30.11 -22.02
N LEU A 310 -12.93 29.11 -21.16
CA LEU A 310 -11.71 29.00 -20.36
C LEU A 310 -10.47 28.97 -21.26
N ASN A 311 -10.47 28.15 -22.29
CA ASN A 311 -9.33 28.00 -23.20
C ASN A 311 -9.06 29.22 -24.08
N ALA A 312 -9.97 30.17 -24.18
CA ALA A 312 -9.76 31.45 -24.85
C ALA A 312 -8.82 32.40 -24.07
N ASP A 313 -8.63 32.18 -22.78
CA ASP A 313 -7.71 32.94 -21.95
C ASP A 313 -6.26 32.60 -22.32
N LYS A 314 -5.54 33.54 -22.88
CA LYS A 314 -4.15 33.40 -23.34
C LYS A 314 -3.12 33.20 -22.21
N ARG A 315 -3.51 33.39 -20.95
CA ARG A 315 -2.66 33.20 -19.79
C ARG A 315 -2.55 31.71 -19.38
N LEU A 316 -3.45 30.88 -19.87
CA LEU A 316 -3.46 29.45 -19.53
C LEU A 316 -2.26 28.72 -20.12
N ARG A 317 -1.53 28.04 -19.25
CA ARG A 317 -0.42 27.14 -19.58
C ARG A 317 -0.87 25.68 -19.72
N SER A 318 -2.05 25.31 -19.18
CA SER A 318 -2.73 24.05 -19.39
C SER A 318 -4.12 24.31 -19.96
N LYS A 319 -4.48 23.61 -21.03
CA LYS A 319 -5.84 23.68 -21.59
C LYS A 319 -6.76 22.72 -20.87
N THR A 320 -8.06 23.06 -20.89
CA THR A 320 -9.11 22.23 -20.31
C THR A 320 -9.86 21.45 -21.38
N ALA A 321 -10.37 20.27 -21.02
CA ALA A 321 -11.36 19.55 -21.83
C ALA A 321 -12.39 18.85 -20.94
N SER A 322 -13.58 18.68 -21.47
CA SER A 322 -14.64 17.92 -20.82
C SER A 322 -14.52 16.44 -21.19
N ILE A 323 -14.63 15.59 -20.18
CA ILE A 323 -14.81 14.14 -20.30
C ILE A 323 -16.04 13.72 -19.53
N VAL A 324 -16.72 12.70 -20.02
CA VAL A 324 -18.00 12.25 -19.45
C VAL A 324 -17.97 10.74 -19.20
N VAL A 325 -18.64 10.33 -18.13
CA VAL A 325 -18.94 8.91 -17.91
C VAL A 325 -20.09 8.53 -18.84
N CYS A 326 -19.86 7.49 -19.65
CA CYS A 326 -20.86 6.99 -20.60
C CYS A 326 -21.94 6.17 -19.92
N ALA A 327 -23.18 6.36 -20.37
CA ALA A 327 -24.29 5.46 -20.15
C ALA A 327 -24.75 4.89 -21.51
N ASP A 328 -25.38 3.74 -21.50
CA ASP A 328 -26.03 3.20 -22.69
C ASP A 328 -27.22 4.09 -23.07
N GLU A 329 -27.26 4.52 -24.31
CA GLU A 329 -28.31 5.47 -24.79
C GLU A 329 -29.71 4.88 -24.77
N LYS A 330 -29.85 3.54 -24.85
CA LYS A 330 -31.14 2.86 -24.95
C LYS A 330 -31.64 2.39 -23.59
N THR A 331 -30.74 1.82 -22.77
CA THR A 331 -31.10 1.22 -21.47
C THR A 331 -30.91 2.18 -20.33
N GLY A 332 -30.07 3.22 -20.48
CA GLY A 332 -29.62 4.10 -19.40
C GLY A 332 -28.64 3.44 -18.45
N GLU A 333 -28.20 2.20 -18.74
CA GLU A 333 -27.23 1.48 -17.92
C GLU A 333 -25.87 2.16 -17.93
N ARG A 334 -25.19 2.13 -16.78
CA ARG A 334 -23.87 2.72 -16.61
C ARG A 334 -22.81 1.85 -17.25
N LEU A 335 -22.10 2.39 -18.24
CA LEU A 335 -21.01 1.67 -18.92
C LEU A 335 -19.67 1.81 -18.19
N TYR A 336 -19.56 2.75 -17.23
CA TYR A 336 -18.31 3.07 -16.50
C TYR A 336 -17.13 3.42 -17.42
N LYS A 337 -17.39 3.64 -18.70
CA LYS A 337 -16.42 4.14 -19.69
C LYS A 337 -16.44 5.66 -19.72
N ILE A 338 -15.22 6.23 -19.84
CA ILE A 338 -15.01 7.67 -19.91
C ILE A 338 -14.60 8.04 -21.33
N LYS A 339 -15.24 9.07 -21.87
CA LYS A 339 -14.95 9.59 -23.21
C LYS A 339 -14.91 11.12 -23.21
N ARG A 340 -14.18 11.70 -24.15
CA ARG A 340 -14.30 13.15 -24.44
C ARG A 340 -15.71 13.47 -24.90
N GLY A 341 -16.30 14.50 -24.35
CA GLY A 341 -17.65 14.93 -24.68
C GLY A 341 -18.21 15.90 -23.65
N LEU A 342 -19.32 16.54 -24.02
CA LEU A 342 -20.07 17.40 -23.12
C LEU A 342 -21.09 16.57 -22.32
N PRO A 343 -21.45 16.99 -21.10
CA PRO A 343 -22.44 16.31 -20.29
C PRO A 343 -23.80 16.32 -20.99
N GLN A 344 -24.48 15.17 -20.96
CA GLN A 344 -25.88 15.12 -21.40
C GLN A 344 -26.77 15.71 -20.31
N LYS A 345 -27.71 16.60 -20.74
CA LYS A 345 -28.64 17.27 -19.79
C LYS A 345 -29.78 16.34 -19.31
N THR A 346 -29.73 15.04 -19.63
CA THR A 346 -30.76 14.07 -19.22
C THR A 346 -30.54 13.66 -17.74
N SER A 347 -31.49 14.03 -16.91
CA SER A 347 -31.48 13.71 -15.47
C SER A 347 -31.79 12.22 -15.23
N CYS A 348 -30.78 11.37 -15.08
CA CYS A 348 -30.97 9.99 -14.61
C CYS A 348 -31.59 9.93 -13.20
N ALA A 349 -31.49 10.98 -12.41
CA ALA A 349 -32.05 11.03 -11.05
C ALA A 349 -33.57 10.95 -11.08
N TYR A 350 -34.23 11.62 -12.05
CA TYR A 350 -35.69 11.60 -12.18
C TYR A 350 -36.21 10.23 -12.64
N SER A 351 -35.48 9.51 -13.50
CA SER A 351 -35.83 8.15 -13.90
C SER A 351 -35.71 7.16 -12.76
N VAL A 352 -34.69 7.28 -11.92
CA VAL A 352 -34.54 6.49 -10.68
C VAL A 352 -35.66 6.79 -9.70
N PHE A 353 -36.04 8.07 -9.52
CA PHE A 353 -37.16 8.47 -8.69
C PHE A 353 -38.47 7.79 -9.10
N LYS A 354 -38.75 7.73 -10.43
CA LYS A 354 -39.89 7.02 -10.96
C LYS A 354 -39.81 5.49 -10.79
N GLN A 355 -38.63 4.89 -10.94
CA GLN A 355 -38.47 3.44 -10.74
C GLN A 355 -38.85 2.97 -9.33
N PHE A 356 -38.66 3.81 -8.32
CA PHE A 356 -39.11 3.52 -6.95
C PHE A 356 -40.59 3.75 -6.71
N GLY A 357 -41.37 4.04 -7.77
CA GLY A 357 -42.82 4.23 -7.66
C GLY A 357 -43.25 5.51 -6.93
N ILE A 358 -42.32 6.46 -6.82
CA ILE A 358 -42.60 7.80 -6.28
C ILE A 358 -43.03 8.65 -7.47
N ASP A 359 -44.26 8.42 -7.92
CA ASP A 359 -44.90 9.15 -9.00
C ASP A 359 -46.21 9.79 -8.45
N ILE A 360 -46.48 11.02 -8.85
CA ILE A 360 -47.64 11.77 -8.39
C ILE A 360 -48.94 10.98 -8.70
N ASP A 361 -49.02 10.35 -9.87
CA ASP A 361 -50.17 9.58 -10.27
C ASP A 361 -50.34 8.31 -9.43
N ALA A 362 -49.22 7.59 -9.15
CA ALA A 362 -49.23 6.40 -8.29
C ALA A 362 -49.57 6.71 -6.82
N VAL A 363 -49.16 7.87 -6.32
CA VAL A 363 -49.50 8.32 -4.98
C VAL A 363 -50.94 8.80 -4.90
N ALA A 364 -51.42 9.54 -5.91
CA ALA A 364 -52.83 9.99 -6.01
C ALA A 364 -53.81 8.81 -6.07
N GLU A 365 -53.51 7.75 -6.84
CA GLU A 365 -54.29 6.53 -6.85
C GLU A 365 -54.37 5.80 -5.51
N ARG A 366 -53.23 5.77 -4.76
CA ARG A 366 -53.24 5.18 -3.41
C ARG A 366 -54.03 6.01 -2.43
N ALA A 367 -53.87 7.33 -2.46
CA ALA A 367 -54.67 8.24 -1.60
C ALA A 367 -56.18 8.11 -1.88
N ALA A 368 -56.57 8.04 -3.16
CA ALA A 368 -57.97 7.87 -3.55
C ALA A 368 -58.57 6.48 -3.19
N LYS A 369 -57.72 5.46 -3.00
CA LYS A 369 -58.16 4.15 -2.49
C LYS A 369 -58.36 4.16 -0.97
N HIS A 370 -57.52 4.87 -0.24
CA HIS A 370 -57.65 5.00 1.25
C HIS A 370 -58.82 5.88 1.69
N GLU A 371 -59.38 6.73 0.82
CA GLU A 371 -60.60 7.49 1.11
C GLU A 371 -61.88 6.67 0.89
N LYS A 372 -61.78 5.46 0.33
CA LYS A 372 -62.95 4.60 0.03
C LYS A 372 -63.09 3.39 0.98
N ASP A 373 -62.12 3.18 1.84
CA ASP A 373 -62.12 2.22 2.95
C ASP A 373 -62.36 2.93 4.29
#